data_01a49927ec3128324f3a6a0f6084788d
#
_entry.id   01a49927ec3128324f3a6a0f6084788d
#
_cell.length_a   1.000
_cell.length_b   1.000
_cell.length_c   1.000
_cell.angle_alpha   90.00
_cell.angle_beta   90.00
_cell.angle_gamma   90.00
#
_symmetry.space_group_name_H-M   'P 1'
#
loop_
_entity.id
_entity.type
_entity.pdbx_description
1 polymer ?
#
loop_
_entity_poly.entity_id
_entity_poly.type
_entity_poly.pdbx_seq_one_letter_code
_entity_poly.pdbx_strand_id
1 'polypeptide(L)'
;MKALFVAGGTGGHVYPALEIARQFKNSGVQIHWMGKENSLEQELSLKEDFFFQPIMSSGFRKKTYKEKIISISHFLFSFIKSIYIFRQLKPNFIFCFGGYSSLGPGLASRVLRIPLFIHEQNSVAGSANKLLVHFARNGFEGFPQSFDKNNDKIHFVGNPVRTEITSFINSNNEETFNGEFKLLILGGSQGSSQLNGLVMEALKKVKEKESWSIIHQTGVSDKSKLEEFYKELKIN
;
A
#
# COMPACT_ATOMS: atom_id res chain seq x y z
N MET A 1 18.95 -17.51 -1.68
CA MET A 1 18.98 -16.04 -1.84
C MET A 1 18.10 -15.43 -0.77
N LYS A 2 18.48 -14.27 -0.19
CA LYS A 2 17.70 -13.57 0.84
C LYS A 2 17.22 -12.23 0.29
N ALA A 3 15.93 -11.96 0.37
CA ALA A 3 15.32 -10.68 0.01
C ALA A 3 14.72 -10.00 1.23
N LEU A 4 14.88 -8.68 1.34
CA LEU A 4 14.26 -7.90 2.39
C LEU A 4 13.21 -6.97 1.78
N PHE A 5 11.96 -7.16 2.19
CA PHE A 5 10.82 -6.36 1.81
C PHE A 5 10.53 -5.31 2.88
N VAL A 6 10.29 -4.09 2.45
CA VAL A 6 9.97 -2.96 3.34
C VAL A 6 8.66 -2.35 2.87
N ALA A 7 7.60 -2.64 3.59
CA ALA A 7 6.29 -2.07 3.34
C ALA A 7 5.56 -1.87 4.67
N GLY A 8 4.85 -0.78 4.79
CA GLY A 8 4.06 -0.49 5.99
C GLY A 8 3.22 0.76 5.85
N GLY A 9 2.35 0.96 6.84
CA GLY A 9 1.49 2.11 6.99
C GLY A 9 0.06 1.87 6.51
N THR A 10 -0.17 1.49 5.27
CA THR A 10 -1.52 1.22 4.74
C THR A 10 -1.55 -0.06 3.91
N GLY A 11 -2.75 -0.64 3.77
CA GLY A 11 -2.95 -1.80 2.91
C GLY A 11 -2.51 -1.58 1.45
N GLY A 12 -2.56 -0.32 0.96
CA GLY A 12 -2.11 0.03 -0.38
C GLY A 12 -0.63 -0.23 -0.64
N HIS A 13 0.22 -0.21 0.39
CA HIS A 13 1.64 -0.58 0.28
C HIS A 13 1.87 -2.05 0.64
N VAL A 14 1.16 -2.55 1.65
CA VAL A 14 1.39 -3.87 2.24
C VAL A 14 0.93 -5.00 1.31
N TYR A 15 -0.27 -4.93 0.74
CA TYR A 15 -0.79 -5.99 -0.12
C TYR A 15 0.01 -6.19 -1.42
N PRO A 16 0.39 -5.14 -2.17
CA PRO A 16 1.26 -5.31 -3.33
C PRO A 16 2.62 -5.91 -2.98
N ALA A 17 3.20 -5.49 -1.84
CA ALA A 17 4.45 -6.07 -1.35
C ALA A 17 4.30 -7.55 -1.00
N LEU A 18 3.18 -7.93 -0.39
CA LEU A 18 2.86 -9.30 0.00
C LEU A 18 2.80 -10.22 -1.23
N GLU A 19 2.09 -9.80 -2.27
CA GLU A 19 1.96 -10.61 -3.49
C GLU A 19 3.31 -10.83 -4.18
N ILE A 20 4.14 -9.79 -4.29
CA ILE A 20 5.48 -9.93 -4.84
C ILE A 20 6.33 -10.83 -3.95
N ALA A 21 6.28 -10.68 -2.63
CA ALA A 21 7.03 -11.51 -1.69
C ALA A 21 6.65 -12.99 -1.78
N ARG A 22 5.35 -13.30 -1.95
CA ARG A 22 4.85 -14.67 -2.19
C ARG A 22 5.49 -15.30 -3.44
N GLN A 23 5.54 -14.55 -4.55
CA GLN A 23 6.14 -15.04 -5.80
C GLN A 23 7.64 -15.33 -5.62
N PHE A 24 8.36 -14.46 -4.91
CA PHE A 24 9.76 -14.70 -4.58
C PHE A 24 9.94 -15.91 -3.66
N LYS A 25 9.07 -16.08 -2.63
CA LYS A 25 9.09 -17.26 -1.76
C LYS A 25 8.87 -18.54 -2.55
N ASN A 26 7.88 -18.55 -3.45
CA ASN A 26 7.59 -19.71 -4.32
C ASN A 26 8.77 -20.04 -5.25
N SER A 27 9.61 -19.05 -5.57
CA SER A 27 10.85 -19.24 -6.33
C SER A 27 12.06 -19.62 -5.46
N GLY A 28 11.85 -19.98 -4.18
CA GLY A 28 12.90 -20.42 -3.27
C GLY A 28 13.72 -19.30 -2.63
N VAL A 29 13.23 -18.06 -2.65
CA VAL A 29 13.88 -16.93 -1.99
C VAL A 29 13.43 -16.84 -0.54
N GLN A 30 14.37 -16.75 0.38
CA GLN A 30 14.07 -16.49 1.79
C GLN A 30 13.63 -15.03 1.98
N ILE A 31 12.40 -14.83 2.45
CA ILE A 31 11.80 -13.51 2.61
C ILE A 31 11.97 -13.02 4.04
N HIS A 32 12.54 -11.84 4.16
CA HIS A 32 12.55 -11.05 5.38
C HIS A 32 11.66 -9.82 5.16
N TRP A 33 10.86 -9.48 6.16
CA TRP A 33 9.96 -8.33 6.10
C TRP A 33 10.32 -7.32 7.19
N MET A 34 10.40 -6.06 6.83
CA MET A 34 10.68 -4.98 7.76
C MET A 34 9.50 -4.01 7.81
N GLY A 35 8.98 -3.77 9.01
CA GLY A 35 7.79 -2.94 9.23
C GLY A 35 7.59 -2.57 10.69
N LYS A 36 6.45 -1.94 11.00
CA LYS A 36 6.09 -1.54 12.37
C LYS A 36 5.54 -2.74 13.15
N GLU A 37 5.84 -2.83 14.43
CA GLU A 37 5.22 -3.80 15.36
C GLU A 37 3.72 -3.53 15.55
N ASN A 38 2.98 -4.58 15.86
CA ASN A 38 1.53 -4.56 16.09
C ASN A 38 0.76 -3.87 14.96
N SER A 39 1.06 -4.27 13.74
CA SER A 39 0.54 -3.67 12.51
C SER A 39 0.09 -4.73 11.51
N LEU A 40 -0.67 -4.28 10.49
CA LEU A 40 -1.13 -5.13 9.40
C LEU A 40 0.03 -5.86 8.71
N GLU A 41 1.14 -5.16 8.47
CA GLU A 41 2.31 -5.74 7.81
C GLU A 41 2.96 -6.85 8.64
N GLN A 42 2.99 -6.73 9.98
CA GLN A 42 3.48 -7.80 10.84
C GLN A 42 2.55 -9.02 10.79
N GLU A 43 1.25 -8.80 10.97
CA GLU A 43 0.26 -9.88 10.95
C GLU A 43 0.34 -10.67 9.64
N LEU A 44 0.33 -9.99 8.50
CA LEU A 44 0.35 -10.62 7.19
C LEU A 44 1.69 -11.32 6.91
N SER A 45 2.82 -10.70 7.26
CA SER A 45 4.13 -11.32 7.05
C SER A 45 4.31 -12.59 7.87
N LEU A 46 3.80 -12.62 9.11
CA LEU A 46 3.85 -13.82 9.96
C LEU A 46 2.92 -14.93 9.46
N LYS A 47 1.74 -14.59 8.92
CA LYS A 47 0.84 -15.57 8.28
C LYS A 47 1.48 -16.26 7.07
N GLU A 48 2.42 -15.59 6.42
CA GLU A 48 3.17 -16.14 5.27
C GLU A 48 4.49 -16.79 5.68
N ASP A 49 4.77 -16.95 6.97
CA ASP A 49 6.06 -17.46 7.51
C ASP A 49 7.27 -16.66 7.04
N PHE A 50 7.12 -15.33 6.89
CA PHE A 50 8.25 -14.43 6.62
C PHE A 50 8.96 -14.06 7.92
N PHE A 51 10.28 -13.86 7.85
CA PHE A 51 11.06 -13.39 8.98
C PHE A 51 10.82 -11.90 9.23
N PHE A 52 10.03 -11.56 10.24
CA PHE A 52 9.71 -10.17 10.53
C PHE A 52 10.82 -9.46 11.32
N GLN A 53 11.14 -8.23 10.90
CA GLN A 53 12.13 -7.35 11.52
C GLN A 53 11.44 -6.02 11.90
N PRO A 54 11.19 -5.77 13.19
CA PRO A 54 10.50 -4.57 13.60
C PRO A 54 11.36 -3.31 13.46
N ILE A 55 10.76 -2.24 12.94
CA ILE A 55 11.36 -0.90 12.89
C ILE A 55 10.37 0.15 13.41
N MET A 56 10.91 1.25 13.92
CA MET A 56 10.11 2.42 14.25
C MET A 56 9.92 3.27 13.00
N SER A 57 8.69 3.66 12.72
CA SER A 57 8.38 4.58 11.62
C SER A 57 7.26 5.53 12.01
N SER A 58 7.37 6.79 11.64
CA SER A 58 6.32 7.79 11.81
C SER A 58 6.37 8.81 10.69
N GLY A 59 5.18 9.25 10.23
CA GLY A 59 5.09 10.28 9.19
C GLY A 59 5.46 11.67 9.68
N PHE A 60 5.74 12.58 8.74
CA PHE A 60 6.08 14.00 9.02
C PHE A 60 4.93 14.97 8.72
N ARG A 61 3.88 14.54 8.01
CA ARG A 61 2.79 15.42 7.57
C ARG A 61 1.87 15.81 8.72
N LYS A 62 1.38 17.06 8.69
CA LYS A 62 0.42 17.63 9.65
C LYS A 62 0.83 17.48 11.13
N LYS A 63 2.13 17.58 11.45
CA LYS A 63 2.66 17.42 12.80
C LYS A 63 3.14 18.74 13.37
N THR A 64 3.00 18.86 14.68
CA THR A 64 3.59 19.93 15.48
C THR A 64 5.11 19.85 15.46
N TYR A 65 5.80 20.89 15.92
CA TYR A 65 7.27 20.92 15.98
C TYR A 65 7.84 19.78 16.82
N LYS A 66 7.26 19.51 17.98
CA LYS A 66 7.66 18.38 18.86
C LYS A 66 7.51 17.03 18.15
N GLU A 67 6.40 16.80 17.49
CA GLU A 67 6.16 15.55 16.75
C GLU A 67 7.09 15.38 15.55
N LYS A 68 7.55 16.48 14.93
CA LYS A 68 8.57 16.42 13.87
C LYS A 68 9.92 15.95 14.42
N ILE A 69 10.33 16.44 15.60
CA ILE A 69 11.55 15.97 16.27
C ILE A 69 11.47 14.47 16.55
N ILE A 70 10.35 14.00 17.09
CA ILE A 70 10.09 12.56 17.32
C ILE A 70 10.17 11.78 15.99
N SER A 71 9.62 12.32 14.91
CA SER A 71 9.70 11.66 13.60
C SER A 71 11.13 11.56 13.06
N ILE A 72 11.96 12.57 13.30
CA ILE A 72 13.38 12.55 12.95
C ILE A 72 14.11 11.50 13.79
N SER A 73 13.86 11.42 15.09
CA SER A 73 14.49 10.40 15.95
C SER A 73 14.09 8.97 15.53
N HIS A 74 12.81 8.73 15.21
CA HIS A 74 12.35 7.45 14.67
C HIS A 74 13.04 7.10 13.33
N PHE A 75 13.21 8.09 12.45
CA PHE A 75 13.93 7.90 11.19
C PHE A 75 15.40 7.51 11.43
N LEU A 76 16.13 8.25 12.30
CA LEU A 76 17.52 7.95 12.62
C LEU A 76 17.67 6.58 13.27
N PHE A 77 16.78 6.24 14.20
CA PHE A 77 16.76 4.91 14.81
C PHE A 77 16.52 3.82 13.77
N SER A 78 15.51 4.00 12.89
CA SER A 78 15.22 3.08 11.80
C SER A 78 16.41 2.89 10.86
N PHE A 79 17.10 3.98 10.52
CA PHE A 79 18.28 3.95 9.66
C PHE A 79 19.43 3.15 10.30
N ILE A 80 19.78 3.45 11.56
CA ILE A 80 20.87 2.77 12.29
C ILE A 80 20.52 1.28 12.50
N LYS A 81 19.28 0.99 12.92
CA LYS A 81 18.80 -0.38 13.09
C LYS A 81 18.84 -1.16 11.77
N SER A 82 18.52 -0.51 10.65
CA SER A 82 18.60 -1.13 9.33
C SER A 82 20.04 -1.49 8.96
N ILE A 83 21.00 -0.60 9.21
CA ILE A 83 22.43 -0.90 8.98
C ILE A 83 22.88 -2.13 9.78
N TYR A 84 22.46 -2.21 11.06
CA TYR A 84 22.79 -3.34 11.92
C TYR A 84 22.19 -4.64 11.38
N ILE A 85 20.89 -4.65 11.08
CA ILE A 85 20.19 -5.81 10.54
C ILE A 85 20.79 -6.26 9.19
N PHE A 86 21.10 -5.31 8.29
CA PHE A 86 21.65 -5.65 6.98
C PHE A 86 23.06 -6.25 7.06
N ARG A 87 23.88 -5.81 8.00
CA ARG A 87 25.20 -6.40 8.23
C ARG A 87 25.12 -7.85 8.73
N GLN A 88 24.12 -8.15 9.56
CA GLN A 88 23.89 -9.52 10.06
C GLN A 88 23.23 -10.41 9.01
N LEU A 89 22.16 -9.91 8.40
CA LEU A 89 21.33 -10.68 7.46
C LEU A 89 22.01 -10.89 6.11
N LYS A 90 22.79 -9.89 5.66
CA LYS A 90 23.43 -9.81 4.33
C LYS A 90 22.41 -10.10 3.19
N PRO A 91 21.33 -9.30 3.07
CA PRO A 91 20.34 -9.52 2.03
C PRO A 91 20.96 -9.28 0.64
N ASN A 92 20.53 -10.06 -0.34
CA ASN A 92 20.98 -9.89 -1.72
C ASN A 92 20.39 -8.64 -2.37
N PHE A 93 19.19 -8.23 -1.94
CA PHE A 93 18.54 -6.99 -2.36
C PHE A 93 17.48 -6.56 -1.35
N ILE A 94 17.09 -5.29 -1.45
CA ILE A 94 16.02 -4.67 -0.67
C ILE A 94 14.96 -4.17 -1.63
N PHE A 95 13.70 -4.43 -1.29
CA PHE A 95 12.55 -3.98 -2.06
C PHE A 95 11.66 -3.10 -1.18
N CYS A 96 11.58 -1.81 -1.51
CA CYS A 96 10.78 -0.81 -0.80
C CYS A 96 9.49 -0.49 -1.55
N PHE A 97 8.38 -0.43 -0.81
CA PHE A 97 7.04 -0.15 -1.34
C PHE A 97 6.51 1.23 -0.94
N GLY A 98 7.40 2.11 -0.51
CA GLY A 98 7.04 3.46 -0.09
C GLY A 98 6.60 3.54 1.38
N GLY A 99 5.98 4.67 1.71
CA GLY A 99 5.70 5.02 3.10
C GLY A 99 6.94 5.46 3.86
N TYR A 100 6.74 5.99 5.06
CA TYR A 100 7.86 6.47 5.89
C TYR A 100 8.75 5.35 6.42
N SER A 101 8.22 4.13 6.50
CA SER A 101 8.99 2.93 6.88
C SER A 101 10.12 2.60 5.90
N SER A 102 9.99 2.98 4.63
CA SER A 102 10.97 2.69 3.58
C SER A 102 12.19 3.62 3.60
N LEU A 103 12.10 4.82 4.19
CA LEU A 103 13.20 5.81 4.11
C LEU A 103 14.48 5.34 4.80
N GLY A 104 14.40 4.91 6.05
CA GLY A 104 15.56 4.45 6.82
C GLY A 104 16.25 3.26 6.15
N PRO A 105 15.52 2.15 5.89
CA PRO A 105 16.06 0.98 5.19
C PRO A 105 16.58 1.28 3.79
N GLY A 106 15.85 2.10 3.00
CA GLY A 106 16.27 2.48 1.65
C GLY A 106 17.61 3.25 1.64
N LEU A 107 17.80 4.20 2.55
CA LEU A 107 19.06 4.91 2.68
C LEU A 107 20.19 4.02 3.26
N ALA A 108 19.88 3.12 4.20
CA ALA A 108 20.84 2.16 4.73
C ALA A 108 21.35 1.21 3.61
N SER A 109 20.48 0.82 2.67
CA SER A 109 20.88 0.00 1.52
C SER A 109 21.93 0.71 0.66
N ARG A 110 21.76 2.03 0.44
CA ARG A 110 22.71 2.86 -0.33
C ARG A 110 24.09 2.90 0.35
N VAL A 111 24.11 3.09 1.67
CA VAL A 111 25.36 3.14 2.46
C VAL A 111 26.10 1.79 2.41
N LEU A 112 25.38 0.69 2.48
CA LEU A 112 25.97 -0.66 2.44
C LEU A 112 26.11 -1.23 1.02
N ARG A 113 25.79 -0.45 -0.02
CA ARG A 113 25.85 -0.84 -1.43
C ARG A 113 25.01 -2.10 -1.76
N ILE A 114 23.91 -2.29 -1.03
CA ILE A 114 22.96 -3.38 -1.32
C ILE A 114 22.00 -2.89 -2.41
N PRO A 115 21.74 -3.69 -3.46
CA PRO A 115 20.79 -3.32 -4.51
C PRO A 115 19.41 -2.96 -3.94
N LEU A 116 18.92 -1.77 -4.25
CA LEU A 116 17.62 -1.27 -3.87
C LEU A 116 16.67 -1.29 -5.07
N PHE A 117 15.51 -1.86 -4.89
CA PHE A 117 14.38 -1.77 -5.80
C PHE A 117 13.24 -1.05 -5.11
N ILE A 118 12.42 -0.33 -5.87
CA ILE A 118 11.23 0.35 -5.36
C ILE A 118 10.02 0.02 -6.22
N HIS A 119 8.85 -0.01 -5.61
CA HIS A 119 7.57 -0.05 -6.31
C HIS A 119 6.68 1.09 -5.81
N GLU A 120 6.08 1.82 -6.75
CA GLU A 120 5.09 2.86 -6.46
C GLU A 120 3.70 2.39 -6.90
N GLN A 121 2.75 2.36 -5.98
CA GLN A 121 1.41 1.85 -6.20
C GLN A 121 0.40 2.94 -6.58
N ASN A 122 0.74 4.19 -6.31
CA ASN A 122 -0.14 5.32 -6.55
C ASN A 122 0.16 5.98 -7.90
N SER A 123 -0.82 6.68 -8.46
CA SER A 123 -0.65 7.47 -9.69
C SER A 123 0.29 8.67 -9.54
N VAL A 124 0.56 9.07 -8.30
CA VAL A 124 1.57 10.09 -7.96
C VAL A 124 2.49 9.54 -6.90
N ALA A 125 3.78 9.50 -7.20
CA ALA A 125 4.77 8.91 -6.30
C ALA A 125 4.82 9.63 -4.95
N GLY A 126 4.84 8.82 -3.88
CA GLY A 126 5.00 9.29 -2.52
C GLY A 126 6.38 9.88 -2.27
N SER A 127 6.49 10.79 -1.29
CA SER A 127 7.74 11.52 -0.99
C SER A 127 8.93 10.58 -0.69
N ALA A 128 8.68 9.45 -0.05
CA ALA A 128 9.72 8.45 0.21
C ALA A 128 10.25 7.85 -1.09
N ASN A 129 9.36 7.40 -1.98
CA ASN A 129 9.75 6.81 -3.26
C ASN A 129 10.38 7.85 -4.19
N LYS A 130 9.90 9.12 -4.20
CA LYS A 130 10.55 10.22 -4.95
C LYS A 130 12.00 10.44 -4.53
N LEU A 131 12.33 10.27 -3.26
CA LEU A 131 13.71 10.37 -2.78
C LEU A 131 14.50 9.10 -3.11
N LEU A 132 13.95 7.92 -2.83
CA LEU A 132 14.67 6.65 -2.95
C LEU A 132 14.95 6.25 -4.40
N VAL A 133 14.15 6.68 -5.36
CA VAL A 133 14.34 6.35 -6.78
C VAL A 133 15.70 6.81 -7.32
N HIS A 134 16.26 7.89 -6.78
CA HIS A 134 17.59 8.38 -7.17
C HIS A 134 18.72 7.39 -6.83
N PHE A 135 18.50 6.55 -5.83
CA PHE A 135 19.48 5.55 -5.33
C PHE A 135 19.11 4.13 -5.74
N ALA A 136 17.89 3.92 -6.21
CA ALA A 136 17.41 2.61 -6.64
C ALA A 136 18.16 2.12 -7.89
N ARG A 137 18.31 0.82 -7.97
CA ARG A 137 18.78 0.13 -9.17
C ARG A 137 17.70 0.18 -10.25
N ASN A 138 16.46 -0.13 -9.88
CA ASN A 138 15.28 0.03 -10.71
C ASN A 138 14.09 0.47 -9.85
N GLY A 139 13.18 1.21 -10.46
CA GLY A 139 11.86 1.55 -9.95
C GLY A 139 10.78 0.88 -10.80
N PHE A 140 9.72 0.47 -10.15
CA PHE A 140 8.54 -0.10 -10.78
C PHE A 140 7.33 0.76 -10.43
N GLU A 141 6.44 0.99 -11.38
CA GLU A 141 5.25 1.81 -11.14
C GLU A 141 3.97 1.08 -11.53
N GLY A 142 2.95 1.23 -10.68
CA GLY A 142 1.63 0.67 -10.85
C GLY A 142 0.76 1.46 -11.84
N PHE A 143 1.06 2.75 -12.02
CA PHE A 143 0.43 3.64 -12.99
C PHE A 143 1.50 4.34 -13.81
N PRO A 144 1.27 4.55 -15.12
CA PRO A 144 2.24 5.24 -15.97
C PRO A 144 2.54 6.64 -15.44
N GLN A 145 3.81 7.04 -15.47
CA GLN A 145 4.27 8.37 -15.08
C GLN A 145 3.99 8.75 -13.61
N SER A 146 3.91 7.76 -12.70
CA SER A 146 3.82 8.02 -11.25
C SER A 146 5.01 8.83 -10.73
N PHE A 147 6.18 8.64 -11.32
CA PHE A 147 7.37 9.46 -11.10
C PHE A 147 7.47 10.52 -12.20
N ASP A 148 7.28 11.77 -11.90
CA ASP A 148 7.18 12.94 -12.80
C ASP A 148 8.31 13.12 -13.85
N LYS A 149 9.17 12.12 -14.09
CA LYS A 149 10.31 12.20 -15.02
C LYS A 149 10.52 10.89 -15.78
N ASN A 150 10.80 11.02 -17.08
CA ASN A 150 11.35 9.92 -17.85
C ASN A 150 12.71 9.54 -17.25
N ASN A 151 12.80 8.34 -16.73
CA ASN A 151 13.99 7.77 -16.13
C ASN A 151 14.07 6.31 -16.59
N ASP A 152 15.10 5.96 -17.34
CA ASP A 152 15.30 4.61 -17.92
C ASP A 152 15.32 3.48 -16.88
N LYS A 153 15.46 3.82 -15.59
CA LYS A 153 15.40 2.86 -14.49
C LYS A 153 13.98 2.59 -14.00
N ILE A 154 12.98 3.34 -14.48
CA ILE A 154 11.58 3.22 -14.04
C ILE A 154 10.82 2.43 -15.12
N HIS A 155 10.13 1.39 -14.66
CA HIS A 155 9.38 0.49 -15.53
C HIS A 155 7.91 0.46 -15.08
N PHE A 156 7.01 0.71 -16.02
CA PHE A 156 5.58 0.48 -15.79
C PHE A 156 5.29 -1.02 -15.83
N VAL A 157 4.78 -1.55 -14.73
CA VAL A 157 4.48 -2.99 -14.57
C VAL A 157 3.06 -3.26 -14.08
N GLY A 158 2.32 -2.22 -13.71
CA GLY A 158 1.03 -2.36 -13.03
C GLY A 158 1.16 -2.64 -11.54
N ASN A 159 0.02 -2.67 -10.86
CA ASN A 159 -0.06 -3.07 -9.45
C ASN A 159 -0.26 -4.58 -9.33
N PRO A 160 0.49 -5.26 -8.45
CA PRO A 160 0.22 -6.65 -8.12
C PRO A 160 -1.17 -6.80 -7.53
N VAL A 161 -1.95 -7.71 -8.11
CA VAL A 161 -3.30 -8.05 -7.65
C VAL A 161 -3.26 -9.38 -6.91
N ARG A 162 -3.98 -9.47 -5.81
CA ARG A 162 -4.06 -10.69 -5.01
C ARG A 162 -4.55 -11.88 -5.85
N THR A 163 -3.91 -13.02 -5.66
CA THR A 163 -4.21 -14.26 -6.41
C THR A 163 -5.67 -14.68 -6.25
N GLU A 164 -6.27 -14.42 -5.08
CA GLU A 164 -7.69 -14.71 -4.83
C GLU A 164 -8.62 -13.90 -5.75
N ILE A 165 -8.24 -12.67 -6.10
CA ILE A 165 -9.02 -11.81 -7.01
C ILE A 165 -8.80 -12.28 -8.46
N THR A 166 -7.57 -12.58 -8.85
CA THR A 166 -7.26 -13.00 -10.23
C THR A 166 -7.85 -14.37 -10.55
N SER A 167 -7.87 -15.29 -9.60
CA SER A 167 -8.51 -16.60 -9.78
C SER A 167 -10.03 -16.49 -9.96
N PHE A 168 -10.65 -15.51 -9.28
CA PHE A 168 -12.10 -15.27 -9.42
C PHE A 168 -12.49 -14.76 -10.83
N ILE A 169 -11.64 -13.97 -11.47
CA ILE A 169 -11.87 -13.49 -12.85
C ILE A 169 -11.84 -14.66 -13.86
N ASN A 170 -11.01 -15.67 -13.61
CA ASN A 170 -10.87 -16.83 -14.49
C ASN A 170 -11.98 -17.88 -14.31
N SER A 171 -12.77 -17.82 -13.25
CA SER A 171 -13.97 -18.61 -13.09
C SER A 171 -15.11 -17.89 -13.83
N ASN A 172 -15.34 -18.25 -15.10
CA ASN A 172 -16.35 -17.69 -16.02
C ASN A 172 -17.77 -17.65 -15.42
N ASN A 173 -18.00 -16.77 -14.48
CA ASN A 173 -19.33 -16.37 -14.08
C ASN A 173 -19.66 -15.07 -14.84
N GLU A 174 -20.05 -15.20 -16.11
CA GLU A 174 -20.88 -14.19 -16.75
C GLU A 174 -22.21 -14.14 -15.99
N GLU A 175 -22.24 -13.36 -14.91
CA GLU A 175 -23.54 -12.95 -14.36
C GLU A 175 -24.26 -12.18 -15.48
N THR A 176 -25.27 -12.79 -16.08
CA THR A 176 -26.11 -12.09 -17.01
C THR A 176 -26.75 -10.92 -16.28
N PHE A 177 -26.57 -9.72 -16.84
CA PHE A 177 -27.17 -8.50 -16.33
C PHE A 177 -28.70 -8.69 -16.31
N ASN A 178 -29.30 -8.79 -15.13
CA ASN A 178 -30.74 -9.02 -14.93
C ASN A 178 -31.57 -7.72 -14.88
N GLY A 179 -30.98 -6.58 -15.29
CA GLY A 179 -31.63 -5.27 -15.27
C GLY A 179 -31.51 -4.49 -13.96
N GLU A 180 -30.99 -5.08 -12.89
CA GLU A 180 -30.71 -4.33 -11.66
C GLU A 180 -29.38 -3.61 -11.75
N PHE A 181 -29.37 -2.31 -11.46
CA PHE A 181 -28.12 -1.54 -11.40
C PHE A 181 -27.41 -1.79 -10.06
N LYS A 182 -26.23 -2.40 -10.12
CA LYS A 182 -25.39 -2.67 -8.95
C LYS A 182 -24.20 -1.72 -8.93
N LEU A 183 -24.05 -0.92 -7.88
CA LEU A 183 -22.95 0.03 -7.70
C LEU A 183 -22.06 -0.39 -6.52
N LEU A 184 -20.80 -0.62 -6.79
CA LEU A 184 -19.77 -0.87 -5.76
C LEU A 184 -18.92 0.38 -5.58
N ILE A 185 -18.86 0.92 -4.35
CA ILE A 185 -18.07 2.10 -3.99
C ILE A 185 -17.00 1.69 -2.98
N LEU A 186 -15.73 1.84 -3.37
CA LEU A 186 -14.60 1.40 -2.56
C LEU A 186 -13.81 2.61 -2.03
N GLY A 187 -13.97 2.91 -0.73
CA GLY A 187 -13.25 3.96 -0.01
C GLY A 187 -11.88 3.53 0.54
N GLY A 188 -11.49 2.26 0.31
CA GLY A 188 -10.32 1.63 0.94
C GLY A 188 -10.59 1.18 2.39
N SER A 189 -9.60 0.55 3.03
CA SER A 189 -9.76 -0.08 4.36
C SER A 189 -10.15 0.90 5.48
N GLN A 190 -9.80 2.16 5.36
CA GLN A 190 -10.14 3.23 6.32
C GLN A 190 -11.39 4.01 5.91
N GLY A 191 -11.92 3.77 4.70
CA GLY A 191 -12.91 4.63 4.07
C GLY A 191 -12.30 5.95 3.56
N SER A 192 -13.13 6.76 2.91
CA SER A 192 -12.73 8.07 2.41
C SER A 192 -13.88 9.07 2.58
N SER A 193 -13.80 9.93 3.59
CA SER A 193 -14.84 10.95 3.85
C SER A 193 -15.04 11.88 2.66
N GLN A 194 -13.99 12.13 1.87
CA GLN A 194 -14.11 12.91 0.64
C GLN A 194 -14.94 12.19 -0.42
N LEU A 195 -14.65 10.90 -0.66
CA LEU A 195 -15.43 10.06 -1.58
C LEU A 195 -16.87 9.94 -1.09
N ASN A 196 -17.07 9.67 0.21
CA ASN A 196 -18.38 9.56 0.82
C ASN A 196 -19.22 10.83 0.59
N GLY A 197 -18.64 12.01 0.77
CA GLY A 197 -19.27 13.30 0.49
C GLY A 197 -19.69 13.46 -0.97
N LEU A 198 -18.78 13.14 -1.90
CA LEU A 198 -19.04 13.22 -3.34
C LEU A 198 -20.16 12.25 -3.77
N VAL A 199 -20.18 11.04 -3.22
CA VAL A 199 -21.23 10.05 -3.48
C VAL A 199 -22.59 10.56 -2.99
N MET A 200 -22.66 11.12 -1.78
CA MET A 200 -23.90 11.69 -1.25
C MET A 200 -24.43 12.82 -2.16
N GLU A 201 -23.55 13.71 -2.62
CA GLU A 201 -23.94 14.79 -3.52
C GLU A 201 -24.38 14.28 -4.89
N ALA A 202 -23.69 13.28 -5.45
CA ALA A 202 -24.04 12.69 -6.72
C ALA A 202 -25.40 12.00 -6.65
N LEU A 203 -25.63 11.16 -5.64
CA LEU A 203 -26.89 10.42 -5.48
C LEU A 203 -28.11 11.31 -5.26
N LYS A 204 -27.95 12.50 -4.67
CA LYS A 204 -29.04 13.49 -4.59
C LYS A 204 -29.51 13.98 -5.97
N LYS A 205 -28.64 13.96 -6.97
CA LYS A 205 -28.92 14.45 -8.33
C LYS A 205 -29.43 13.36 -9.26
N VAL A 206 -29.24 12.09 -8.92
CA VAL A 206 -29.71 10.96 -9.73
C VAL A 206 -31.21 10.76 -9.54
N LYS A 207 -31.92 10.58 -10.65
CA LYS A 207 -33.33 10.17 -10.66
C LYS A 207 -33.43 8.66 -10.77
N GLU A 208 -34.55 8.09 -10.31
CA GLU A 208 -34.86 6.66 -10.47
C GLU A 208 -33.79 5.71 -9.91
N LYS A 209 -33.30 6.02 -8.71
CA LYS A 209 -32.25 5.25 -8.02
C LYS A 209 -32.79 4.24 -7.00
N GLU A 210 -34.08 4.19 -6.80
CA GLU A 210 -34.74 3.33 -5.79
C GLU A 210 -34.54 1.84 -6.09
N SER A 211 -34.34 1.48 -7.38
CA SER A 211 -34.04 0.12 -7.83
C SER A 211 -32.55 -0.25 -7.78
N TRP A 212 -31.69 0.65 -7.32
CA TRP A 212 -30.25 0.39 -7.28
C TRP A 212 -29.88 -0.43 -6.05
N SER A 213 -28.96 -1.36 -6.24
CA SER A 213 -28.26 -2.06 -5.15
C SER A 213 -26.88 -1.43 -4.97
N ILE A 214 -26.61 -0.88 -3.79
CA ILE A 214 -25.36 -0.18 -3.53
C ILE A 214 -24.57 -0.86 -2.41
N ILE A 215 -23.34 -1.26 -2.71
CA ILE A 215 -22.38 -1.70 -1.70
C ILE A 215 -21.34 -0.59 -1.53
N HIS A 216 -21.28 0.01 -0.35
CA HIS A 216 -20.37 1.13 -0.08
C HIS A 216 -19.43 0.86 1.09
N GLN A 217 -18.13 0.81 0.82
CA GLN A 217 -17.09 0.74 1.85
C GLN A 217 -16.81 2.13 2.41
N THR A 218 -17.56 2.53 3.44
CA THR A 218 -17.61 3.89 3.99
C THR A 218 -16.47 4.21 4.96
N GLY A 219 -15.88 3.19 5.58
CA GLY A 219 -15.06 3.34 6.79
C GLY A 219 -15.93 3.50 8.05
N VAL A 220 -15.29 3.34 9.21
CA VAL A 220 -15.99 3.34 10.51
C VAL A 220 -16.56 4.72 10.86
N SER A 221 -15.83 5.80 10.55
CA SER A 221 -16.20 7.17 10.94
C SER A 221 -17.49 7.68 10.30
N ASP A 222 -17.76 7.32 9.06
CA ASP A 222 -18.89 7.85 8.28
C ASP A 222 -20.04 6.84 8.15
N LYS A 223 -19.92 5.65 8.74
CA LYS A 223 -20.87 4.56 8.58
C LYS A 223 -22.31 4.98 8.94
N SER A 224 -22.52 5.46 10.15
CA SER A 224 -23.86 5.83 10.63
C SER A 224 -24.50 6.94 9.79
N LYS A 225 -23.71 7.94 9.39
CA LYS A 225 -24.16 9.05 8.54
C LYS A 225 -24.63 8.57 7.17
N LEU A 226 -23.92 7.60 6.57
CA LEU A 226 -24.27 7.06 5.27
C LEU A 226 -25.44 6.09 5.35
N GLU A 227 -25.55 5.28 6.39
CA GLU A 227 -26.73 4.44 6.64
C GLU A 227 -28.02 5.26 6.73
N GLU A 228 -27.98 6.39 7.44
CA GLU A 228 -29.14 7.31 7.53
C GLU A 228 -29.47 7.92 6.18
N PHE A 229 -28.45 8.39 5.45
CA PHE A 229 -28.59 8.94 4.10
C PHE A 229 -29.22 7.96 3.09
N TYR A 230 -28.79 6.69 3.08
CA TYR A 230 -29.36 5.67 2.19
C TYR A 230 -30.81 5.35 2.54
N LYS A 231 -31.16 5.31 3.84
CA LYS A 231 -32.56 5.14 4.29
C LYS A 231 -33.46 6.28 3.81
N GLU A 232 -32.99 7.54 3.91
CA GLU A 232 -33.75 8.70 3.39
C GLU A 232 -34.01 8.61 1.87
N LEU A 233 -33.04 8.09 1.12
CA LEU A 233 -33.18 7.92 -0.33
C LEU A 233 -33.90 6.65 -0.74
N LYS A 234 -34.31 5.79 0.20
CA LYS A 234 -34.96 4.47 -0.04
C LYS A 234 -34.13 3.57 -0.97
N ILE A 235 -32.80 3.62 -0.85
CA ILE A 235 -31.85 2.78 -1.58
C ILE A 235 -31.47 1.61 -0.67
N ASN A 236 -31.43 0.40 -1.24
CA ASN A 236 -31.03 -0.83 -0.55
C ASN A 236 -29.49 -1.05 -0.59
#